data_d74ec9423223bed2d5fa5d14482fe6fd
#
_entry.id   d74ec9423223bed2d5fa5d14482fe6fd
#
_cell.length_a   1.000
_cell.length_b   1.000
_cell.length_c   1.000
_cell.angle_alpha   90.00
_cell.angle_beta   90.00
_cell.angle_gamma   90.00
#
_symmetry.space_group_name_H-M   'P 1'
#
loop_
_entity.id
_entity.type
_entity.pdbx_description
1 polymer ?
#
loop_
_entity_poly.entity_id
_entity_poly.type
_entity_poly.pdbx_seq_one_letter_code
_entity_poly.pdbx_strand_id
1 'polypeptide(L)'
;MPHAAQPHDSQPDAPNPNALSSRDVERLLTSPTAETRIETMNKLFHDLEAGALSPAERSLAIEVVHCFAGDAQVAVREAVAWQLRNSPLLTGELAERLVRDVGRVAFPILRDATGLTDDLLLDVLSDPDSGKHVAVASRSKVSARVSGAIAERGNVVAVTALLRNDRAEVPDSAMHRALDRFGRVRMVSEAAATRPGLSLAMVERVVAFVSDSMRTTLMQAHGLSRELVERLVERGREAATMRLLRPVLRGAEDIDAVIQWLHTNRRLTPVLLFRALCAGDLSLFVAGMALRAGIPAENARRLAWDDGELGMAALMKKATVAPGLTHPFQVAVGVAKRMEYEDEESRREDFQSEVISELFTACTPTNDWMVDDLLLQLFDQKSEEVIDRALDQAGLPFSPVRTMQ
;
A
#
# COMPACT_ATOMS: atom_id res chain seq x y z
N MET A 1 0.20 52.85 60.00
CA MET A 1 0.42 53.35 58.62
C MET A 1 0.15 52.26 57.67
N PRO A 2 -1.02 52.21 56.96
CA PRO A 2 -1.30 51.17 55.96
C PRO A 2 -0.70 51.59 54.62
N HIS A 3 -0.02 50.63 53.98
CA HIS A 3 0.49 50.75 52.62
C HIS A 3 -0.66 50.84 51.64
N ALA A 4 -0.74 51.92 50.89
CA ALA A 4 -1.63 52.10 49.78
C ALA A 4 -1.17 51.20 48.63
N ALA A 5 -2.06 50.27 48.19
CA ALA A 5 -1.89 49.55 46.96
C ALA A 5 -2.08 50.50 45.77
N GLN A 6 -1.07 50.59 44.90
CA GLN A 6 -1.17 51.28 43.63
C GLN A 6 -2.07 50.48 42.65
N PRO A 7 -2.93 51.11 41.87
CA PRO A 7 -3.68 50.42 40.84
C PRO A 7 -2.74 49.98 39.72
N HIS A 8 -2.78 48.71 39.35
CA HIS A 8 -2.17 48.18 38.12
C HIS A 8 -2.86 48.86 36.90
N ASP A 9 -2.13 49.76 36.30
CA ASP A 9 -2.45 50.23 34.95
C ASP A 9 -2.38 49.02 34.00
N SER A 10 -3.53 48.52 33.63
CA SER A 10 -3.68 47.56 32.52
C SER A 10 -3.36 48.33 31.23
N GLN A 11 -2.15 48.14 30.71
CA GLN A 11 -1.85 48.56 29.35
C GLN A 11 -2.90 47.92 28.38
N PRO A 12 -3.50 48.70 27.46
CA PRO A 12 -4.37 48.13 26.48
C PRO A 12 -3.55 47.12 25.65
N ASP A 13 -4.06 45.89 25.55
CA ASP A 13 -3.46 44.86 24.74
C ASP A 13 -3.17 45.41 23.35
N ALA A 14 -1.93 45.22 22.86
CA ALA A 14 -1.56 45.59 21.51
C ALA A 14 -2.54 44.93 20.53
N PRO A 15 -3.08 45.65 19.54
CA PRO A 15 -4.07 45.10 18.64
C PRO A 15 -3.52 43.84 17.93
N ASN A 16 -4.24 42.76 18.05
CA ASN A 16 -3.86 41.46 17.42
C ASN A 16 -3.68 41.69 15.90
N PRO A 17 -2.49 41.51 15.33
CA PRO A 17 -2.24 41.79 13.91
C PRO A 17 -3.04 40.91 12.99
N ASN A 18 -3.59 39.78 13.49
CA ASN A 18 -4.40 38.83 12.75
C ASN A 18 -5.91 39.07 12.87
N ALA A 19 -6.34 40.03 13.72
CA ALA A 19 -7.74 40.40 13.83
C ALA A 19 -8.13 41.43 12.74
N LEU A 20 -9.39 41.37 12.31
CA LEU A 20 -9.94 42.30 11.34
C LEU A 20 -10.03 43.69 11.94
N SER A 21 -9.49 44.70 11.25
CA SER A 21 -9.51 46.09 11.66
C SER A 21 -10.24 46.99 10.70
N SER A 22 -10.68 48.16 11.19
CA SER A 22 -11.30 49.18 10.31
C SER A 22 -10.40 49.61 9.15
N ARG A 23 -9.08 49.55 9.33
CA ARG A 23 -8.09 49.84 8.28
C ARG A 23 -8.09 48.78 7.17
N ASP A 24 -8.35 47.51 7.50
CA ASP A 24 -8.48 46.44 6.49
C ASP A 24 -9.73 46.65 5.63
N VAL A 25 -10.85 47.05 6.25
CA VAL A 25 -12.09 47.38 5.57
C VAL A 25 -11.89 48.60 4.66
N GLU A 26 -11.20 49.65 5.13
CA GLU A 26 -10.90 50.84 4.32
C GLU A 26 -9.99 50.48 3.13
N ARG A 27 -8.98 49.64 3.31
CA ARG A 27 -8.15 49.12 2.21
C ARG A 27 -8.98 48.32 1.21
N LEU A 28 -9.89 47.49 1.68
CA LEU A 28 -10.77 46.70 0.82
C LEU A 28 -11.67 47.62 -0.06
N LEU A 29 -12.14 48.70 0.50
CA LEU A 29 -13.01 49.67 -0.21
C LEU A 29 -12.22 50.55 -1.20
N THR A 30 -11.00 50.93 -0.84
CA THR A 30 -10.17 51.86 -1.66
C THR A 30 -9.33 51.13 -2.71
N SER A 31 -8.91 49.90 -2.46
CA SER A 31 -8.06 49.10 -3.36
C SER A 31 -8.46 47.60 -3.31
N PRO A 32 -9.56 47.20 -3.96
CA PRO A 32 -10.10 45.84 -3.90
C PRO A 32 -9.31 44.87 -4.80
N THR A 33 -8.00 44.72 -4.56
CA THR A 33 -7.16 43.71 -5.25
C THR A 33 -7.48 42.32 -4.74
N ALA A 34 -7.10 41.27 -5.48
CA ALA A 34 -7.23 39.89 -4.99
C ALA A 34 -6.49 39.67 -3.66
N GLU A 35 -5.29 40.24 -3.51
CA GLU A 35 -4.49 40.19 -2.30
C GLU A 35 -5.20 40.82 -1.10
N THR A 36 -5.72 42.03 -1.26
CA THR A 36 -6.47 42.72 -0.22
C THR A 36 -7.70 41.93 0.23
N ARG A 37 -8.42 41.32 -0.74
CA ARG A 37 -9.59 40.46 -0.44
C ARG A 37 -9.20 39.20 0.31
N ILE A 38 -8.11 38.56 -0.08
CA ILE A 38 -7.57 37.33 0.61
C ILE A 38 -7.10 37.68 2.02
N GLU A 39 -6.35 38.78 2.22
CA GLU A 39 -5.93 39.24 3.54
C GLU A 39 -7.11 39.50 4.47
N THR A 40 -8.10 40.27 3.98
CA THR A 40 -9.31 40.59 4.76
C THR A 40 -10.08 39.33 5.12
N MET A 41 -10.25 38.41 4.16
CA MET A 41 -10.91 37.14 4.38
C MET A 41 -10.18 36.28 5.44
N ASN A 42 -8.86 36.17 5.38
CA ASN A 42 -8.08 35.39 6.36
C ASN A 42 -8.26 35.93 7.78
N LYS A 43 -8.27 37.26 7.96
CA LYS A 43 -8.55 37.91 9.25
C LYS A 43 -9.97 37.65 9.74
N LEU A 44 -10.94 37.68 8.81
CA LEU A 44 -12.35 37.38 9.10
C LEU A 44 -12.52 35.93 9.59
N PHE A 45 -11.86 34.97 8.96
CA PHE A 45 -11.87 33.59 9.40
C PHE A 45 -11.21 33.43 10.78
N HIS A 46 -10.11 34.12 11.02
CA HIS A 46 -9.45 34.12 12.33
C HIS A 46 -10.42 34.61 13.44
N ASP A 47 -11.12 35.71 13.23
CA ASP A 47 -12.08 36.24 14.20
C ASP A 47 -13.30 35.33 14.40
N LEU A 48 -13.76 34.68 13.33
CA LEU A 48 -14.84 33.68 13.39
C LEU A 48 -14.45 32.46 14.21
N GLU A 49 -13.21 31.96 14.05
CA GLU A 49 -12.69 30.80 14.78
C GLU A 49 -12.35 31.13 16.24
N ALA A 50 -11.81 32.33 16.50
CA ALA A 50 -11.54 32.82 17.85
C ALA A 50 -12.79 33.06 18.69
N GLY A 51 -13.98 33.08 18.06
CA GLY A 51 -15.22 33.39 18.75
C GLY A 51 -15.31 34.85 19.26
N ALA A 52 -14.52 35.73 18.66
CA ALA A 52 -14.41 37.15 19.07
C ALA A 52 -15.62 37.99 18.65
N LEU A 53 -16.47 37.46 17.75
CA LEU A 53 -17.60 38.17 17.16
C LEU A 53 -18.90 37.94 17.95
N SER A 54 -19.69 39.00 18.11
CA SER A 54 -21.05 38.91 18.60
C SER A 54 -21.94 38.09 17.63
N PRO A 55 -23.10 37.59 18.07
CA PRO A 55 -23.98 36.83 17.19
C PRO A 55 -24.38 37.55 15.89
N ALA A 56 -24.60 38.88 15.96
CA ALA A 56 -24.96 39.71 14.78
C ALA A 56 -23.75 39.86 13.83
N GLU A 57 -22.58 40.15 14.37
CA GLU A 57 -21.30 40.22 13.61
C GLU A 57 -20.96 38.91 12.95
N ARG A 58 -21.14 37.79 13.68
CA ARG A 58 -20.94 36.44 13.17
C ARG A 58 -21.85 36.14 11.98
N SER A 59 -23.13 36.51 12.04
CA SER A 59 -24.05 36.32 10.92
C SER A 59 -23.60 37.12 9.68
N LEU A 60 -23.23 38.38 9.87
CA LEU A 60 -22.72 39.22 8.79
C LEU A 60 -21.40 38.68 8.21
N ALA A 61 -20.51 38.21 9.07
CA ALA A 61 -19.23 37.60 8.64
C ALA A 61 -19.45 36.38 7.75
N ILE A 62 -20.43 35.54 8.08
CA ILE A 62 -20.78 34.35 7.26
C ILE A 62 -21.31 34.81 5.89
N GLU A 63 -22.13 35.82 5.83
CA GLU A 63 -22.59 36.38 4.54
C GLU A 63 -21.43 36.91 3.69
N VAL A 64 -20.45 37.57 4.32
CA VAL A 64 -19.24 38.05 3.62
C VAL A 64 -18.40 36.86 3.11
N VAL A 65 -18.27 35.75 3.87
CA VAL A 65 -17.63 34.53 3.39
C VAL A 65 -18.35 33.97 2.14
N HIS A 66 -19.67 33.94 2.14
CA HIS A 66 -20.47 33.54 0.96
C HIS A 66 -20.23 34.44 -0.25
N CYS A 67 -20.05 35.74 -0.05
CA CYS A 67 -19.69 36.67 -1.12
C CYS A 67 -18.32 36.37 -1.71
N PHE A 68 -17.30 36.13 -0.86
CA PHE A 68 -15.95 35.77 -1.32
C PHE A 68 -15.90 34.39 -1.99
N ALA A 69 -16.74 33.44 -1.58
CA ALA A 69 -16.88 32.15 -2.26
C ALA A 69 -17.46 32.29 -3.68
N GLY A 70 -18.07 33.43 -3.99
CA GLY A 70 -18.58 33.81 -5.32
C GLY A 70 -17.74 34.85 -6.05
N ASP A 71 -16.55 35.15 -5.57
CA ASP A 71 -15.69 36.18 -6.15
C ASP A 71 -15.34 35.87 -7.61
N ALA A 72 -15.24 36.94 -8.42
CA ALA A 72 -14.86 36.81 -9.83
C ALA A 72 -13.48 36.25 -10.04
N GLN A 73 -12.57 36.45 -9.06
CA GLN A 73 -11.20 35.98 -9.11
C GLN A 73 -11.04 34.57 -8.52
N VAL A 74 -10.49 33.64 -9.31
CA VAL A 74 -10.25 32.25 -8.90
C VAL A 74 -9.37 32.16 -7.62
N ALA A 75 -8.34 33.02 -7.51
CA ALA A 75 -7.43 33.03 -6.37
C ALA A 75 -8.14 33.33 -5.04
N VAL A 76 -9.16 34.22 -5.05
CA VAL A 76 -9.97 34.52 -3.87
C VAL A 76 -10.82 33.32 -3.50
N ARG A 77 -11.52 32.71 -4.46
CA ARG A 77 -12.35 31.53 -4.23
C ARG A 77 -11.52 30.33 -3.76
N GLU A 78 -10.32 30.15 -4.31
CA GLU A 78 -9.37 29.11 -3.88
C GLU A 78 -8.96 29.31 -2.41
N ALA A 79 -8.62 30.54 -2.01
CA ALA A 79 -8.28 30.87 -0.63
C ALA A 79 -9.45 30.60 0.33
N VAL A 80 -10.68 30.97 -0.07
CA VAL A 80 -11.91 30.64 0.70
C VAL A 80 -12.07 29.13 0.85
N ALA A 81 -11.90 28.37 -0.22
CA ALA A 81 -12.02 26.91 -0.20
C ALA A 81 -10.98 26.26 0.74
N TRP A 82 -9.74 26.75 0.76
CA TRP A 82 -8.70 26.29 1.69
C TRP A 82 -9.07 26.55 3.15
N GLN A 83 -9.71 27.67 3.48
CA GLN A 83 -10.17 27.96 4.85
C GLN A 83 -11.38 27.10 5.23
N LEU A 84 -12.32 26.92 4.32
CA LEU A 84 -13.59 26.22 4.58
C LEU A 84 -13.46 24.70 4.65
N ARG A 85 -12.41 24.09 4.08
CA ARG A 85 -12.31 22.63 3.88
C ARG A 85 -12.62 21.77 5.10
N ASN A 86 -12.26 22.25 6.31
CA ASN A 86 -12.50 21.58 7.60
C ASN A 86 -13.35 22.45 8.54
N SER A 87 -13.90 23.55 8.06
CA SER A 87 -14.65 24.49 8.89
C SER A 87 -16.10 24.05 9.05
N PRO A 88 -16.68 24.21 10.25
CA PRO A 88 -18.10 24.00 10.47
C PRO A 88 -18.99 25.02 9.72
N LEU A 89 -18.40 26.07 9.12
CA LEU A 89 -19.09 27.03 8.29
C LEU A 89 -19.35 26.54 6.87
N LEU A 90 -18.78 25.41 6.47
CA LEU A 90 -19.02 24.79 5.17
C LEU A 90 -20.41 24.15 5.16
N THR A 91 -21.40 24.92 4.72
CA THR A 91 -22.76 24.41 4.50
C THR A 91 -22.83 23.51 3.27
N GLY A 92 -23.85 22.65 3.16
CA GLY A 92 -24.05 21.79 1.99
C GLY A 92 -24.10 22.56 0.68
N GLU A 93 -24.84 23.70 0.64
CA GLU A 93 -24.96 24.57 -0.52
C GLU A 93 -23.60 25.18 -0.93
N LEU A 94 -22.83 25.64 0.05
CA LEU A 94 -21.51 26.21 -0.19
C LEU A 94 -20.53 25.14 -0.67
N ALA A 95 -20.60 23.94 -0.12
CA ALA A 95 -19.80 22.80 -0.54
C ALA A 95 -20.11 22.43 -2.00
N GLU A 96 -21.40 22.30 -2.38
CA GLU A 96 -21.80 22.01 -3.75
C GLU A 96 -21.32 23.07 -4.74
N ARG A 97 -21.40 24.34 -4.38
CA ARG A 97 -20.91 25.43 -5.21
C ARG A 97 -19.41 25.34 -5.45
N LEU A 98 -18.61 25.12 -4.38
CA LEU A 98 -17.15 25.08 -4.45
C LEU A 98 -16.64 23.84 -5.17
N VAL A 99 -17.28 22.67 -5.01
CA VAL A 99 -16.84 21.43 -5.72
C VAL A 99 -17.16 21.47 -7.21
N ARG A 100 -18.13 22.28 -7.65
CA ARG A 100 -18.44 22.48 -9.07
C ARG A 100 -17.60 23.56 -9.74
N ASP A 101 -16.82 24.30 -8.97
CA ASP A 101 -15.89 25.32 -9.48
C ASP A 101 -14.72 24.67 -10.24
N VAL A 102 -13.79 25.47 -10.74
CA VAL A 102 -12.55 24.99 -11.37
C VAL A 102 -11.74 24.13 -10.41
N GLY A 103 -10.95 23.20 -10.94
CA GLY A 103 -10.25 22.18 -10.14
C GLY A 103 -9.44 22.74 -8.97
N ARG A 104 -8.78 23.89 -9.11
CA ARG A 104 -8.00 24.52 -8.03
C ARG A 104 -8.86 24.93 -6.82
N VAL A 105 -10.07 25.42 -7.07
CA VAL A 105 -11.03 25.82 -6.03
C VAL A 105 -11.68 24.58 -5.40
N ALA A 106 -12.08 23.63 -6.24
CA ALA A 106 -12.74 22.40 -5.80
C ALA A 106 -11.81 21.47 -5.00
N PHE A 107 -10.51 21.47 -5.30
CA PHE A 107 -9.54 20.51 -4.77
C PHE A 107 -9.52 20.40 -3.24
N PRO A 108 -9.34 21.48 -2.45
CA PRO A 108 -9.29 21.38 -0.99
C PRO A 108 -10.59 20.85 -0.39
N ILE A 109 -11.74 21.26 -0.93
CA ILE A 109 -13.05 20.79 -0.46
C ILE A 109 -13.24 19.31 -0.79
N LEU A 110 -12.97 18.92 -2.05
CA LEU A 110 -13.09 17.52 -2.48
C LEU A 110 -12.18 16.58 -1.70
N ARG A 111 -10.98 17.01 -1.35
CA ARG A 111 -10.02 16.18 -0.62
C ARG A 111 -10.35 16.06 0.86
N ASP A 112 -10.65 17.17 1.53
CA ASP A 112 -10.60 17.25 2.99
C ASP A 112 -11.99 17.32 3.65
N ALA A 113 -13.02 17.92 2.99
CA ALA A 113 -14.32 18.08 3.60
C ALA A 113 -15.03 16.75 3.88
N THR A 114 -15.49 16.53 5.13
CA THR A 114 -16.07 15.27 5.58
C THR A 114 -17.54 15.08 5.23
N GLY A 115 -18.28 16.16 5.00
CA GLY A 115 -19.75 16.15 4.80
C GLY A 115 -20.23 15.91 3.36
N LEU A 116 -19.32 15.57 2.41
CA LEU A 116 -19.72 15.34 1.01
C LEU A 116 -20.35 13.96 0.85
N THR A 117 -21.50 13.91 0.16
CA THR A 117 -22.19 12.66 -0.16
C THR A 117 -21.55 11.95 -1.35
N ASP A 118 -21.69 10.62 -1.42
CA ASP A 118 -21.24 9.84 -2.56
C ASP A 118 -21.87 10.30 -3.87
N ASP A 119 -23.14 10.70 -3.86
CA ASP A 119 -23.83 11.17 -5.06
C ASP A 119 -23.20 12.45 -5.62
N LEU A 120 -22.84 13.40 -4.75
CA LEU A 120 -22.13 14.61 -5.15
C LEU A 120 -20.73 14.29 -5.69
N LEU A 121 -19.99 13.35 -5.05
CA LEU A 121 -18.68 12.92 -5.52
C LEU A 121 -18.76 12.23 -6.88
N LEU A 122 -19.81 11.43 -7.14
CA LEU A 122 -20.02 10.78 -8.43
C LEU A 122 -20.39 11.77 -9.53
N ASP A 123 -21.18 12.81 -9.21
CA ASP A 123 -21.48 13.90 -10.12
C ASP A 123 -20.20 14.64 -10.54
N VAL A 124 -19.36 14.98 -9.56
CA VAL A 124 -18.04 15.62 -9.79
C VAL A 124 -17.11 14.74 -10.64
N LEU A 125 -17.12 13.43 -10.45
CA LEU A 125 -16.32 12.48 -11.25
C LEU A 125 -16.83 12.35 -12.70
N SER A 126 -17.95 12.97 -13.06
CA SER A 126 -18.40 13.09 -14.44
C SER A 126 -17.76 14.27 -15.17
N ASP A 127 -17.17 15.21 -14.44
CA ASP A 127 -16.35 16.30 -14.97
C ASP A 127 -14.98 15.72 -15.42
N PRO A 128 -14.49 16.07 -16.62
CA PRO A 128 -13.19 15.58 -17.11
C PRO A 128 -11.97 16.15 -16.38
N ASP A 129 -12.14 17.05 -15.40
CA ASP A 129 -11.03 17.64 -14.64
C ASP A 129 -10.29 16.58 -13.81
N SER A 130 -9.08 16.29 -14.26
CA SER A 130 -8.22 15.29 -13.60
C SER A 130 -7.79 15.67 -12.17
N GLY A 131 -7.72 16.96 -11.86
CA GLY A 131 -7.42 17.46 -10.52
C GLY A 131 -8.54 17.13 -9.53
N LYS A 132 -9.79 17.23 -9.95
CA LYS A 132 -10.95 16.81 -9.16
C LYS A 132 -10.93 15.31 -8.87
N HIS A 133 -10.62 14.49 -9.87
CA HIS A 133 -10.50 13.02 -9.70
C HIS A 133 -9.41 12.64 -8.70
N VAL A 134 -8.24 13.30 -8.77
CA VAL A 134 -7.14 13.08 -7.82
C VAL A 134 -7.55 13.51 -6.40
N ALA A 135 -8.23 14.65 -6.26
CA ALA A 135 -8.70 15.11 -4.96
C ALA A 135 -9.66 14.11 -4.32
N VAL A 136 -10.63 13.58 -5.07
CA VAL A 136 -11.58 12.56 -4.59
C VAL A 136 -10.86 11.27 -4.24
N ALA A 137 -9.90 10.81 -5.05
CA ALA A 137 -9.11 9.60 -4.80
C ALA A 137 -8.24 9.69 -3.53
N SER A 138 -7.85 10.91 -3.15
CA SER A 138 -6.97 11.19 -2.00
C SER A 138 -7.72 11.45 -0.68
N ARG A 139 -9.04 11.30 -0.65
CA ARG A 139 -9.86 11.52 0.55
C ARG A 139 -9.51 10.54 1.66
N SER A 140 -9.70 10.98 2.91
CA SER A 140 -9.55 10.13 4.09
C SER A 140 -10.53 8.95 4.14
N LYS A 141 -11.63 9.01 3.38
CA LYS A 141 -12.60 7.93 3.19
C LYS A 141 -13.13 7.98 1.77
N VAL A 142 -13.00 6.88 1.04
CA VAL A 142 -13.54 6.69 -0.31
C VAL A 142 -14.35 5.38 -0.29
N SER A 143 -15.64 5.46 -0.59
CA SER A 143 -16.51 4.29 -0.62
C SER A 143 -16.22 3.39 -1.83
N ALA A 144 -16.66 2.14 -1.77
CA ALA A 144 -16.56 1.19 -2.87
C ALA A 144 -17.22 1.70 -4.17
N ARG A 145 -18.34 2.44 -4.05
CA ARG A 145 -19.07 3.03 -5.17
C ARG A 145 -18.25 4.13 -5.86
N VAL A 146 -17.65 5.02 -5.08
CA VAL A 146 -16.79 6.11 -5.58
C VAL A 146 -15.49 5.55 -6.15
N SER A 147 -14.88 4.55 -5.50
CA SER A 147 -13.71 3.83 -6.01
C SER A 147 -13.96 3.20 -7.39
N GLY A 148 -15.14 2.60 -7.58
CA GLY A 148 -15.56 2.07 -8.87
C GLY A 148 -15.61 3.13 -9.97
N ALA A 149 -16.15 4.31 -9.67
CA ALA A 149 -16.23 5.41 -10.61
C ALA A 149 -14.83 5.99 -10.95
N ILE A 150 -13.94 6.12 -9.97
CA ILE A 150 -12.55 6.55 -10.22
C ILE A 150 -11.82 5.52 -11.09
N ALA A 151 -11.96 4.22 -10.81
CA ALA A 151 -11.35 3.16 -11.61
C ALA A 151 -11.86 3.17 -13.07
N GLU A 152 -13.10 3.58 -13.30
CA GLU A 152 -13.71 3.65 -14.63
C GLU A 152 -13.36 4.93 -15.39
N ARG A 153 -13.42 6.10 -14.74
CA ARG A 153 -13.34 7.42 -15.39
C ARG A 153 -12.03 8.14 -15.12
N GLY A 154 -11.37 7.89 -13.99
CA GLY A 154 -10.13 8.54 -13.59
C GLY A 154 -8.99 8.30 -14.58
N ASN A 155 -8.06 9.26 -14.65
CA ASN A 155 -6.81 9.08 -15.38
C ASN A 155 -5.82 8.21 -14.58
N VAL A 156 -4.65 7.94 -15.13
CA VAL A 156 -3.61 7.13 -14.49
C VAL A 156 -3.18 7.68 -13.12
N VAL A 157 -3.16 9.01 -12.95
CA VAL A 157 -2.74 9.65 -11.69
C VAL A 157 -3.80 9.46 -10.61
N ALA A 158 -5.08 9.68 -10.94
CA ALA A 158 -6.21 9.47 -10.03
C ALA A 158 -6.34 8.00 -9.61
N VAL A 159 -6.19 7.07 -10.55
CA VAL A 159 -6.22 5.63 -10.26
C VAL A 159 -5.03 5.24 -9.36
N THR A 160 -3.84 5.78 -9.63
CA THR A 160 -2.67 5.52 -8.76
C THR A 160 -2.88 6.09 -7.34
N ALA A 161 -3.45 7.30 -7.23
CA ALA A 161 -3.78 7.91 -5.94
C ALA A 161 -4.79 7.05 -5.16
N LEU A 162 -5.84 6.56 -5.84
CA LEU A 162 -6.82 5.65 -5.25
C LEU A 162 -6.17 4.37 -4.73
N LEU A 163 -5.32 3.72 -5.54
CA LEU A 163 -4.67 2.47 -5.17
C LEU A 163 -3.65 2.62 -4.05
N ARG A 164 -3.03 3.78 -3.90
CA ARG A 164 -2.12 4.11 -2.79
C ARG A 164 -2.85 4.55 -1.52
N ASN A 165 -4.12 4.83 -1.61
CA ASN A 165 -4.93 5.27 -0.47
C ASN A 165 -5.43 4.04 0.31
N ASP A 166 -4.74 3.65 1.37
CA ASP A 166 -5.08 2.49 2.21
C ASP A 166 -6.44 2.63 2.92
N ARG A 167 -6.97 3.85 3.01
CA ARG A 167 -8.28 4.13 3.62
C ARG A 167 -9.45 4.05 2.62
N ALA A 168 -9.15 3.88 1.33
CA ALA A 168 -10.18 3.73 0.31
C ALA A 168 -10.68 2.28 0.25
N GLU A 169 -11.99 2.10 0.20
CA GLU A 169 -12.62 0.81 -0.05
C GLU A 169 -12.56 0.51 -1.55
N VAL A 170 -11.60 -0.31 -1.98
CA VAL A 170 -11.43 -0.68 -3.41
C VAL A 170 -11.87 -2.13 -3.60
N PRO A 171 -13.09 -2.39 -4.07
CA PRO A 171 -13.56 -3.75 -4.35
C PRO A 171 -12.81 -4.36 -5.54
N ASP A 172 -12.79 -5.70 -5.64
CA ASP A 172 -12.15 -6.44 -6.72
C ASP A 172 -12.59 -5.96 -8.11
N SER A 173 -13.86 -5.60 -8.28
CA SER A 173 -14.37 -5.06 -9.54
C SER A 173 -13.72 -3.74 -9.95
N ALA A 174 -13.45 -2.85 -8.99
CA ALA A 174 -12.74 -1.60 -9.23
C ALA A 174 -11.25 -1.85 -9.51
N MET A 175 -10.65 -2.78 -8.77
CA MET A 175 -9.27 -3.21 -9.00
C MET A 175 -9.10 -3.83 -10.39
N HIS A 176 -10.03 -4.72 -10.83
CA HIS A 176 -10.03 -5.28 -12.17
C HIS A 176 -10.04 -4.20 -13.25
N ARG A 177 -10.94 -3.22 -13.14
CA ARG A 177 -11.01 -2.09 -14.10
C ARG A 177 -9.74 -1.25 -14.11
N ALA A 178 -9.20 -0.93 -12.94
CA ALA A 178 -7.95 -0.18 -12.84
C ALA A 178 -6.80 -0.90 -13.56
N LEU A 179 -6.65 -2.21 -13.36
CA LEU A 179 -5.64 -3.03 -14.01
C LEU A 179 -5.91 -3.26 -15.50
N ASP A 180 -7.17 -3.39 -15.94
CA ASP A 180 -7.52 -3.49 -17.37
C ASP A 180 -7.08 -2.24 -18.13
N ARG A 181 -7.30 -1.07 -17.54
CA ARG A 181 -6.98 0.21 -18.17
C ARG A 181 -5.50 0.57 -18.08
N PHE A 182 -4.87 0.32 -16.94
CA PHE A 182 -3.55 0.87 -16.62
C PHE A 182 -2.57 -0.13 -16.00
N GLY A 183 -2.86 -1.43 -15.98
CA GLY A 183 -2.01 -2.43 -15.33
C GLY A 183 -0.58 -2.50 -15.91
N ARG A 184 -0.39 -2.11 -17.17
CA ARG A 184 0.93 -2.00 -17.81
C ARG A 184 1.71 -0.75 -17.39
N VAL A 185 1.06 0.20 -16.72
CA VAL A 185 1.74 1.39 -16.19
C VAL A 185 2.34 1.01 -14.83
N ARG A 186 3.64 1.09 -14.73
CA ARG A 186 4.41 0.68 -13.55
C ARG A 186 3.87 1.26 -12.24
N MET A 187 3.54 2.55 -12.22
CA MET A 187 2.97 3.21 -11.03
C MET A 187 1.69 2.54 -10.53
N VAL A 188 0.83 2.08 -11.44
CA VAL A 188 -0.46 1.44 -11.11
C VAL A 188 -0.24 0.02 -10.63
N SER A 189 0.58 -0.78 -11.32
CA SER A 189 0.87 -2.16 -10.90
C SER A 189 1.62 -2.22 -9.56
N GLU A 190 2.55 -1.29 -9.30
CA GLU A 190 3.22 -1.17 -8.01
C GLU A 190 2.24 -0.75 -6.89
N ALA A 191 1.39 0.25 -7.15
CA ALA A 191 0.37 0.67 -6.18
C ALA A 191 -0.63 -0.46 -5.87
N ALA A 192 -1.02 -1.23 -6.88
CA ALA A 192 -1.87 -2.41 -6.70
C ALA A 192 -1.16 -3.50 -5.86
N ALA A 193 0.14 -3.75 -6.12
CA ALA A 193 0.93 -4.76 -5.42
C ALA A 193 1.16 -4.45 -3.92
N THR A 194 1.12 -3.18 -3.53
CA THR A 194 1.32 -2.77 -2.14
C THR A 194 0.03 -2.75 -1.31
N ARG A 195 -1.14 -2.92 -1.96
CA ARG A 195 -2.42 -2.88 -1.25
C ARG A 195 -2.62 -4.09 -0.35
N PRO A 196 -3.09 -3.89 0.90
CA PRO A 196 -3.50 -4.99 1.78
C PRO A 196 -4.81 -5.64 1.30
N GLY A 197 -5.02 -6.91 1.66
CA GLY A 197 -6.29 -7.61 1.47
C GLY A 197 -6.66 -7.95 0.02
N LEU A 198 -5.67 -8.13 -0.85
CA LEU A 198 -5.92 -8.58 -2.22
C LEU A 198 -6.51 -10.00 -2.22
N SER A 199 -7.54 -10.22 -3.04
CA SER A 199 -8.00 -11.57 -3.33
C SER A 199 -6.96 -12.35 -4.14
N LEU A 200 -7.02 -13.69 -4.08
CA LEU A 200 -6.12 -14.56 -4.85
C LEU A 200 -6.12 -14.25 -6.35
N ALA A 201 -7.29 -13.98 -6.91
CA ALA A 201 -7.43 -13.62 -8.32
C ALA A 201 -6.71 -12.29 -8.63
N MET A 202 -6.73 -11.33 -7.69
CA MET A 202 -6.00 -10.08 -7.84
C MET A 202 -4.50 -10.24 -7.70
N VAL A 203 -4.05 -11.07 -6.75
CA VAL A 203 -2.62 -11.40 -6.59
C VAL A 203 -2.03 -11.91 -7.89
N GLU A 204 -2.66 -12.92 -8.53
CA GLU A 204 -2.19 -13.46 -9.81
C GLU A 204 -2.11 -12.39 -10.89
N ARG A 205 -3.13 -11.57 -10.98
CA ARG A 205 -3.21 -10.55 -12.01
C ARG A 205 -2.17 -9.46 -11.84
N VAL A 206 -1.97 -9.00 -10.62
CA VAL A 206 -0.93 -8.00 -10.28
C VAL A 206 0.46 -8.57 -10.58
N VAL A 207 0.73 -9.81 -10.16
CA VAL A 207 2.00 -10.50 -10.45
C VAL A 207 2.26 -10.62 -11.95
N ALA A 208 1.21 -10.92 -12.74
CA ALA A 208 1.34 -10.99 -14.21
C ALA A 208 1.76 -9.62 -14.80
N PHE A 209 1.12 -8.52 -14.41
CA PHE A 209 1.48 -7.18 -14.91
C PHE A 209 2.87 -6.74 -14.49
N VAL A 210 3.26 -6.97 -13.24
CA VAL A 210 4.62 -6.63 -12.75
C VAL A 210 5.65 -7.43 -13.51
N SER A 211 5.41 -8.72 -13.76
CA SER A 211 6.31 -9.60 -14.52
C SER A 211 6.46 -9.16 -15.97
N ASP A 212 5.38 -8.76 -16.62
CA ASP A 212 5.42 -8.27 -18.01
C ASP A 212 6.14 -6.93 -18.13
N SER A 213 5.95 -6.03 -17.18
CA SER A 213 6.70 -4.76 -17.10
C SER A 213 8.20 -5.02 -16.94
N MET A 214 8.58 -5.94 -16.05
CA MET A 214 9.98 -6.33 -15.82
C MET A 214 10.60 -6.95 -17.07
N ARG A 215 9.88 -7.86 -17.76
CA ARG A 215 10.33 -8.47 -19.03
C ARG A 215 10.65 -7.40 -20.07
N THR A 216 9.76 -6.45 -20.26
CA THR A 216 9.94 -5.36 -21.24
C THR A 216 11.15 -4.52 -20.91
N THR A 217 11.34 -4.15 -19.65
CA THR A 217 12.48 -3.34 -19.19
C THR A 217 13.80 -4.09 -19.40
N LEU A 218 13.88 -5.36 -19.02
CA LEU A 218 15.11 -6.16 -19.13
C LEU A 218 15.52 -6.37 -20.61
N MET A 219 14.55 -6.58 -21.50
CA MET A 219 14.84 -6.75 -22.94
C MET A 219 15.24 -5.43 -23.60
N GLN A 220 14.54 -4.34 -23.31
CA GLN A 220 14.75 -3.06 -24.00
C GLN A 220 15.92 -2.24 -23.44
N ALA A 221 16.05 -2.17 -22.11
CA ALA A 221 17.06 -1.33 -21.48
C ALA A 221 18.41 -2.00 -21.31
N HIS A 222 18.45 -3.33 -21.16
CA HIS A 222 19.68 -4.06 -20.83
C HIS A 222 20.13 -5.05 -21.92
N GLY A 223 19.37 -5.21 -23.00
CA GLY A 223 19.76 -6.07 -24.14
C GLY A 223 19.98 -7.54 -23.77
N LEU A 224 19.37 -8.04 -22.70
CA LEU A 224 19.53 -9.40 -22.23
C LEU A 224 18.87 -10.41 -23.19
N SER A 225 19.42 -11.62 -23.28
CA SER A 225 18.85 -12.67 -24.11
C SER A 225 17.45 -13.05 -23.60
N ARG A 226 16.57 -13.43 -24.53
CA ARG A 226 15.17 -13.81 -24.20
C ARG A 226 15.11 -14.91 -23.15
N GLU A 227 15.95 -15.94 -23.28
CA GLU A 227 16.00 -17.08 -22.34
C GLU A 227 16.41 -16.66 -20.92
N LEU A 228 17.39 -15.76 -20.83
CA LEU A 228 17.79 -15.21 -19.53
C LEU A 228 16.68 -14.35 -18.91
N VAL A 229 16.02 -13.51 -19.72
CA VAL A 229 14.91 -12.67 -19.26
C VAL A 229 13.73 -13.53 -18.80
N GLU A 230 13.36 -14.57 -19.54
CA GLU A 230 12.27 -15.48 -19.15
C GLU A 230 12.56 -16.16 -17.82
N ARG A 231 13.80 -16.63 -17.59
CA ARG A 231 14.22 -17.21 -16.29
C ARG A 231 14.17 -16.20 -15.17
N LEU A 232 14.70 -14.98 -15.36
CA LEU A 232 14.70 -13.92 -14.34
C LEU A 232 13.26 -13.49 -13.98
N VAL A 233 12.40 -13.35 -14.99
CA VAL A 233 10.99 -12.97 -14.79
C VAL A 233 10.23 -14.07 -14.05
N GLU A 234 10.41 -15.35 -14.41
CA GLU A 234 9.74 -16.46 -13.70
C GLU A 234 10.17 -16.53 -12.24
N ARG A 235 11.44 -16.33 -11.94
CA ARG A 235 11.97 -16.23 -10.57
C ARG A 235 11.36 -15.09 -9.78
N GLY A 236 11.33 -13.89 -10.38
CA GLY A 236 10.71 -12.73 -9.76
C GLY A 236 9.21 -12.91 -9.53
N ARG A 237 8.56 -13.62 -10.44
CA ARG A 237 7.14 -13.97 -10.36
C ARG A 237 6.83 -14.91 -9.20
N GLU A 238 7.63 -15.94 -8.98
CA GLU A 238 7.47 -16.86 -7.83
C GLU A 238 7.69 -16.14 -6.51
N ALA A 239 8.74 -15.32 -6.42
CA ALA A 239 9.01 -14.51 -5.24
C ALA A 239 7.88 -13.52 -4.91
N ALA A 240 7.38 -12.81 -5.94
CA ALA A 240 6.25 -11.90 -5.79
C ALA A 240 4.96 -12.63 -5.37
N THR A 241 4.72 -13.83 -5.94
CA THR A 241 3.58 -14.67 -5.56
C THR A 241 3.62 -15.01 -4.08
N MET A 242 4.74 -15.50 -3.56
CA MET A 242 4.89 -15.82 -2.13
C MET A 242 4.68 -14.61 -1.23
N ARG A 243 5.25 -13.46 -1.60
CA ARG A 243 5.11 -12.23 -0.83
C ARG A 243 3.67 -11.75 -0.73
N LEU A 244 2.92 -11.83 -1.83
CA LEU A 244 1.53 -11.38 -1.89
C LEU A 244 0.54 -12.42 -1.31
N LEU A 245 0.86 -13.72 -1.38
CA LEU A 245 0.05 -14.77 -0.79
C LEU A 245 0.13 -14.80 0.74
N ARG A 246 1.25 -14.42 1.33
CA ARG A 246 1.46 -14.52 2.78
C ARG A 246 0.37 -13.83 3.62
N PRO A 247 -0.09 -12.59 3.33
CA PRO A 247 -1.21 -11.98 4.06
C PRO A 247 -2.53 -12.73 3.85
N VAL A 248 -2.75 -13.29 2.66
CA VAL A 248 -3.94 -14.07 2.33
C VAL A 248 -3.95 -15.37 3.11
N LEU A 249 -2.81 -16.07 3.20
CA LEU A 249 -2.66 -17.32 3.96
C LEU A 249 -2.89 -17.12 5.46
N ARG A 250 -2.45 -15.99 6.02
CA ARG A 250 -2.67 -15.65 7.44
C ARG A 250 -4.14 -15.40 7.79
N GLY A 251 -4.95 -14.97 6.83
CA GLY A 251 -6.38 -14.71 7.00
C GLY A 251 -7.29 -15.80 6.41
N ALA A 252 -6.73 -16.80 5.73
CA ALA A 252 -7.52 -17.83 5.07
C ALA A 252 -7.92 -18.91 6.09
N GLU A 253 -9.23 -19.10 6.27
CA GLU A 253 -9.78 -20.26 6.97
C GLU A 253 -9.60 -21.55 6.16
N ASP A 254 -9.30 -21.47 4.86
CA ASP A 254 -9.22 -22.59 3.94
C ASP A 254 -7.96 -22.52 3.05
N ILE A 255 -6.89 -23.15 3.52
CA ILE A 255 -5.62 -23.32 2.76
C ILE A 255 -5.86 -24.17 1.51
N ASP A 256 -6.80 -25.12 1.54
CA ASP A 256 -7.06 -26.00 0.41
C ASP A 256 -7.59 -25.22 -0.80
N ALA A 257 -8.42 -24.22 -0.59
CA ALA A 257 -8.89 -23.34 -1.67
C ALA A 257 -7.73 -22.59 -2.34
N VAL A 258 -6.78 -22.10 -1.55
CA VAL A 258 -5.57 -21.40 -2.05
C VAL A 258 -4.74 -22.35 -2.93
N ILE A 259 -4.53 -23.57 -2.46
CA ILE A 259 -3.72 -24.58 -3.15
C ILE A 259 -4.40 -25.06 -4.43
N GLN A 260 -5.71 -25.31 -4.41
CA GLN A 260 -6.49 -25.65 -5.58
C GLN A 260 -6.40 -24.56 -6.64
N TRP A 261 -6.50 -23.30 -6.22
CA TRP A 261 -6.37 -22.16 -7.11
C TRP A 261 -4.96 -22.09 -7.74
N LEU A 262 -3.89 -22.23 -6.92
CA LEU A 262 -2.52 -22.29 -7.42
C LEU A 262 -2.31 -23.42 -8.42
N HIS A 263 -2.89 -24.58 -8.16
CA HIS A 263 -2.82 -25.74 -9.03
C HIS A 263 -3.53 -25.51 -10.37
N THR A 264 -4.77 -25.01 -10.33
CA THR A 264 -5.58 -24.71 -11.52
C THR A 264 -4.89 -23.71 -12.42
N ASN A 265 -4.23 -22.70 -11.84
CA ASN A 265 -3.49 -21.68 -12.58
C ASN A 265 -2.04 -22.08 -12.92
N ARG A 266 -1.65 -23.35 -12.71
CA ARG A 266 -0.29 -23.88 -12.95
C ARG A 266 0.81 -23.13 -12.20
N ARG A 267 0.47 -22.60 -11.02
CA ARG A 267 1.37 -21.84 -10.15
C ARG A 267 1.93 -22.67 -9.00
N LEU A 268 1.38 -23.87 -8.76
CA LEU A 268 1.83 -24.78 -7.71
C LEU A 268 3.11 -25.52 -8.17
N THR A 269 4.22 -24.79 -8.29
CA THR A 269 5.51 -25.36 -8.70
C THR A 269 6.26 -25.99 -7.52
N PRO A 270 7.16 -26.97 -7.73
CA PRO A 270 8.04 -27.48 -6.68
C PRO A 270 8.89 -26.37 -6.03
N VAL A 271 9.34 -25.39 -6.82
CA VAL A 271 10.11 -24.25 -6.33
C VAL A 271 9.28 -23.37 -5.39
N LEU A 272 8.02 -23.09 -5.73
CA LEU A 272 7.10 -22.37 -4.85
C LEU A 272 6.92 -23.10 -3.51
N LEU A 273 6.73 -24.42 -3.55
CA LEU A 273 6.57 -25.24 -2.35
C LEU A 273 7.84 -25.32 -1.50
N PHE A 274 9.02 -25.34 -2.14
CA PHE A 274 10.29 -25.23 -1.44
C PHE A 274 10.44 -23.89 -0.72
N ARG A 275 10.09 -22.80 -1.41
CA ARG A 275 10.09 -21.46 -0.81
C ARG A 275 9.10 -21.35 0.34
N ALA A 276 7.91 -21.95 0.23
CA ALA A 276 6.93 -22.00 1.31
C ALA A 276 7.50 -22.72 2.54
N LEU A 277 8.11 -23.88 2.33
CA LEU A 277 8.78 -24.65 3.39
C LEU A 277 9.87 -23.83 4.07
N CYS A 278 10.81 -23.25 3.32
CA CYS A 278 11.87 -22.40 3.86
C CYS A 278 11.38 -21.10 4.49
N ALA A 279 10.19 -20.63 4.12
CA ALA A 279 9.54 -19.48 4.73
C ALA A 279 8.79 -19.80 6.03
N GLY A 280 8.72 -21.10 6.40
CA GLY A 280 8.00 -21.59 7.57
C GLY A 280 6.49 -21.69 7.35
N ASP A 281 6.02 -21.87 6.11
CA ASP A 281 4.61 -22.08 5.79
C ASP A 281 4.39 -23.59 5.54
N LEU A 282 4.53 -24.42 6.60
CA LEU A 282 4.49 -25.90 6.51
C LEU A 282 3.14 -26.40 6.02
N SER A 283 2.07 -25.79 6.44
CA SER A 283 0.71 -26.15 6.02
C SER A 283 0.54 -26.00 4.52
N LEU A 284 1.03 -24.91 3.92
CA LEU A 284 1.04 -24.69 2.46
C LEU A 284 1.92 -25.73 1.76
N PHE A 285 3.10 -26.03 2.31
CA PHE A 285 4.01 -27.05 1.77
C PHE A 285 3.34 -28.42 1.74
N VAL A 286 2.81 -28.91 2.89
CA VAL A 286 2.21 -30.24 3.01
C VAL A 286 1.01 -30.41 2.09
N ALA A 287 0.07 -29.46 2.10
CA ALA A 287 -1.14 -29.55 1.30
C ALA A 287 -0.83 -29.38 -0.20
N GLY A 288 0.14 -28.56 -0.58
CA GLY A 288 0.61 -28.43 -1.95
C GLY A 288 1.31 -29.70 -2.46
N MET A 289 2.14 -30.34 -1.64
CA MET A 289 2.76 -31.62 -1.98
C MET A 289 1.73 -32.74 -2.10
N ALA A 290 0.73 -32.76 -1.21
CA ALA A 290 -0.38 -33.71 -1.24
C ALA A 290 -1.16 -33.62 -2.57
N LEU A 291 -1.53 -32.42 -2.97
CA LEU A 291 -2.26 -32.20 -4.22
C LEU A 291 -1.44 -32.62 -5.45
N ARG A 292 -0.16 -32.22 -5.50
CA ARG A 292 0.73 -32.62 -6.60
C ARG A 292 0.94 -34.14 -6.67
N ALA A 293 1.04 -34.80 -5.51
CA ALA A 293 1.20 -36.25 -5.42
C ALA A 293 -0.12 -37.02 -5.59
N GLY A 294 -1.28 -36.35 -5.56
CA GLY A 294 -2.60 -36.98 -5.62
C GLY A 294 -2.86 -37.89 -4.42
N ILE A 295 -2.50 -37.46 -3.20
CA ILE A 295 -2.71 -38.20 -1.95
C ILE A 295 -3.32 -37.26 -0.89
N PRO A 296 -3.96 -37.80 0.16
CA PRO A 296 -4.44 -37.01 1.29
C PRO A 296 -3.29 -36.24 1.98
N ALA A 297 -3.56 -35.05 2.50
CA ALA A 297 -2.57 -34.21 3.17
C ALA A 297 -1.92 -34.89 4.38
N GLU A 298 -2.70 -35.67 5.14
CA GLU A 298 -2.18 -36.46 6.26
C GLU A 298 -1.13 -37.49 5.81
N ASN A 299 -1.36 -38.16 4.69
CA ASN A 299 -0.39 -39.10 4.14
C ASN A 299 0.86 -38.38 3.61
N ALA A 300 0.71 -37.22 2.98
CA ALA A 300 1.85 -36.41 2.55
C ALA A 300 2.68 -35.96 3.75
N ARG A 301 2.04 -35.54 4.84
CA ARG A 301 2.71 -35.18 6.09
C ARG A 301 3.48 -36.37 6.68
N ARG A 302 2.83 -37.54 6.78
CA ARG A 302 3.48 -38.76 7.27
C ARG A 302 4.71 -39.13 6.45
N LEU A 303 4.62 -39.08 5.12
CA LEU A 303 5.76 -39.36 4.23
C LEU A 303 6.87 -38.32 4.32
N ALA A 304 6.53 -37.04 4.48
CA ALA A 304 7.52 -35.97 4.63
C ALA A 304 8.22 -36.03 5.99
N TRP A 305 7.48 -36.40 7.07
CA TRP A 305 8.01 -36.52 8.45
C TRP A 305 8.48 -37.94 8.80
N ASP A 306 8.49 -38.85 7.83
CA ASP A 306 9.09 -40.19 8.05
C ASP A 306 10.58 -40.06 8.40
N ASP A 307 11.03 -40.84 9.36
CA ASP A 307 12.45 -40.84 9.79
C ASP A 307 13.35 -41.59 8.79
N GLY A 308 12.74 -42.34 7.86
CA GLY A 308 13.43 -43.01 6.78
C GLY A 308 13.53 -42.12 5.51
N GLU A 309 14.63 -42.23 4.78
CA GLU A 309 14.84 -41.52 3.52
C GLU A 309 13.81 -41.87 2.44
N LEU A 310 13.17 -43.07 2.54
CA LEU A 310 12.27 -43.58 1.52
C LEU A 310 10.93 -42.87 1.46
N GLY A 311 10.37 -42.42 2.57
CA GLY A 311 9.09 -41.71 2.64
C GLY A 311 9.15 -40.40 1.87
N MET A 312 10.13 -39.57 2.18
CA MET A 312 10.32 -38.29 1.48
C MET A 312 10.66 -38.49 0.00
N ALA A 313 11.54 -39.42 -0.35
CA ALA A 313 11.89 -39.72 -1.73
C ALA A 313 10.67 -40.18 -2.54
N ALA A 314 9.81 -41.04 -1.96
CA ALA A 314 8.57 -41.48 -2.61
C ALA A 314 7.59 -40.32 -2.83
N LEU A 315 7.43 -39.44 -1.85
CA LEU A 315 6.61 -38.23 -1.95
C LEU A 315 7.12 -37.32 -3.07
N MET A 316 8.42 -37.02 -3.12
CA MET A 316 9.05 -36.18 -4.13
C MET A 316 8.86 -36.75 -5.54
N LYS A 317 9.10 -38.05 -5.72
CA LYS A 317 8.90 -38.74 -6.98
C LYS A 317 7.44 -38.67 -7.44
N LYS A 318 6.49 -38.89 -6.54
CA LYS A 318 5.07 -38.85 -6.86
C LYS A 318 4.57 -37.45 -7.17
N ALA A 319 5.11 -36.42 -6.48
CA ALA A 319 4.82 -35.01 -6.73
C ALA A 319 5.54 -34.45 -7.96
N THR A 320 6.32 -35.26 -8.67
CA THR A 320 7.09 -34.87 -9.86
C THR A 320 8.07 -33.71 -9.56
N VAL A 321 8.81 -33.87 -8.46
CA VAL A 321 9.88 -32.94 -8.08
C VAL A 321 11.19 -33.40 -8.76
N ALA A 322 11.96 -32.43 -9.28
CA ALA A 322 13.24 -32.73 -9.89
C ALA A 322 14.21 -33.38 -8.85
N PRO A 323 14.97 -34.43 -9.25
CA PRO A 323 15.86 -35.14 -8.31
C PRO A 323 16.84 -34.25 -7.54
N GLY A 324 17.36 -33.19 -8.18
CA GLY A 324 18.27 -32.23 -7.54
C GLY A 324 17.66 -31.47 -6.36
N LEU A 325 16.35 -31.31 -6.32
CA LEU A 325 15.66 -30.65 -5.21
C LEU A 325 15.35 -31.58 -4.02
N THR A 326 15.48 -32.90 -4.16
CA THR A 326 15.09 -33.86 -3.11
C THR A 326 15.91 -33.63 -1.83
N HIS A 327 17.22 -33.50 -1.94
CA HIS A 327 18.11 -33.26 -0.79
C HIS A 327 17.85 -31.91 -0.10
N PRO A 328 17.71 -30.76 -0.79
CA PRO A 328 17.31 -29.50 -0.16
C PRO A 328 15.99 -29.60 0.63
N PHE A 329 14.98 -30.28 0.07
CA PHE A 329 13.73 -30.49 0.79
C PHE A 329 13.92 -31.35 2.05
N GLN A 330 14.74 -32.41 1.98
CA GLN A 330 15.05 -33.25 3.14
C GLN A 330 15.73 -32.44 4.23
N VAL A 331 16.69 -31.59 3.89
CA VAL A 331 17.38 -30.73 4.86
C VAL A 331 16.37 -29.79 5.53
N ALA A 332 15.54 -29.09 4.77
CA ALA A 332 14.58 -28.13 5.33
C ALA A 332 13.52 -28.80 6.22
N VAL A 333 13.02 -30.00 5.82
CA VAL A 333 12.10 -30.78 6.65
C VAL A 333 12.83 -31.33 7.90
N GLY A 334 14.09 -31.70 7.78
CA GLY A 334 14.93 -32.11 8.92
C GLY A 334 15.05 -31.04 9.99
N VAL A 335 15.21 -29.78 9.57
CA VAL A 335 15.18 -28.62 10.47
C VAL A 335 13.82 -28.49 11.15
N ALA A 336 12.72 -28.58 10.39
CA ALA A 336 11.36 -28.49 10.95
C ALA A 336 11.12 -29.56 12.03
N LYS A 337 11.58 -30.78 11.79
CA LYS A 337 11.51 -31.89 12.76
C LYS A 337 12.33 -31.60 14.03
N ARG A 338 13.61 -31.24 13.89
CA ARG A 338 14.50 -30.98 15.04
C ARG A 338 14.00 -29.82 15.90
N MET A 339 13.43 -28.79 15.29
CA MET A 339 12.90 -27.63 15.98
C MET A 339 11.48 -27.82 16.50
N GLU A 340 10.84 -28.96 16.18
CA GLU A 340 9.41 -29.17 16.47
C GLU A 340 8.56 -27.94 16.01
N TYR A 341 8.86 -27.44 14.82
CA TYR A 341 8.24 -26.25 14.29
C TYR A 341 6.90 -26.58 13.62
N GLU A 342 5.83 -25.87 13.99
CA GLU A 342 4.45 -26.07 13.51
C GLU A 342 3.76 -24.75 13.08
N ASP A 343 4.37 -24.01 12.17
CA ASP A 343 3.84 -22.73 11.62
C ASP A 343 3.70 -21.58 12.64
N GLU A 344 4.35 -21.66 13.81
CA GLU A 344 4.26 -20.63 14.84
C GLU A 344 4.97 -19.34 14.43
N GLU A 345 4.24 -18.24 14.40
CA GLU A 345 4.78 -16.94 13.98
C GLU A 345 5.95 -16.47 14.86
N SER A 346 5.89 -16.72 16.18
CA SER A 346 6.92 -16.31 17.12
C SER A 346 8.28 -17.02 16.93
N ARG A 347 8.28 -18.23 16.33
CA ARG A 347 9.47 -19.05 16.07
C ARG A 347 9.88 -19.05 14.61
N ARG A 348 9.15 -18.35 13.76
CA ARG A 348 9.32 -18.36 12.30
C ARG A 348 10.69 -17.85 11.86
N GLU A 349 11.17 -16.76 12.45
CA GLU A 349 12.48 -16.19 12.10
C GLU A 349 13.63 -17.11 12.50
N ASP A 350 13.54 -17.74 13.67
CA ASP A 350 14.52 -18.71 14.14
C ASP A 350 14.55 -19.93 13.22
N PHE A 351 13.38 -20.44 12.84
CA PHE A 351 13.26 -21.54 11.88
C PHE A 351 13.89 -21.18 10.52
N GLN A 352 13.57 -19.99 9.99
CA GLN A 352 14.11 -19.53 8.71
C GLN A 352 15.63 -19.40 8.74
N SER A 353 16.18 -18.87 9.82
CA SER A 353 17.62 -18.73 10.02
C SER A 353 18.30 -20.09 10.04
N GLU A 354 17.76 -21.06 10.80
CA GLU A 354 18.29 -22.40 10.89
C GLU A 354 18.21 -23.16 9.56
N VAL A 355 17.09 -23.06 8.84
CA VAL A 355 16.96 -23.67 7.51
C VAL A 355 18.00 -23.13 6.53
N ILE A 356 18.22 -21.82 6.50
CA ILE A 356 19.22 -21.20 5.63
C ILE A 356 20.62 -21.69 5.99
N SER A 357 20.97 -21.70 7.28
CA SER A 357 22.26 -22.18 7.78
C SER A 357 22.55 -23.63 7.39
N GLU A 358 21.57 -24.51 7.61
CA GLU A 358 21.70 -25.92 7.27
C GLU A 358 21.77 -26.18 5.77
N LEU A 359 20.95 -25.51 4.98
CA LEU A 359 21.00 -25.60 3.51
C LEU A 359 22.35 -25.16 2.98
N PHE A 360 22.91 -24.07 3.54
CA PHE A 360 24.23 -23.59 3.15
C PHE A 360 25.34 -24.58 3.48
N THR A 361 25.23 -25.26 4.61
CA THR A 361 26.23 -26.27 5.07
C THR A 361 26.10 -27.60 4.32
N ALA A 362 24.85 -28.07 4.11
CA ALA A 362 24.59 -29.41 3.55
C ALA A 362 24.60 -29.43 2.01
N CYS A 363 24.28 -28.28 1.37
CA CYS A 363 24.14 -28.20 -0.09
C CYS A 363 25.31 -27.44 -0.77
N THR A 364 26.48 -27.29 -0.13
CA THR A 364 27.65 -26.62 -0.71
C THR A 364 28.31 -27.44 -1.83
N PRO A 365 28.96 -26.82 -2.80
CA PRO A 365 28.42 -26.52 -4.11
C PRO A 365 27.99 -27.80 -4.82
N THR A 366 26.71 -27.95 -5.02
CA THR A 366 26.22 -28.94 -5.96
C THR A 366 26.53 -28.41 -7.37
N ASN A 367 26.92 -29.27 -8.29
CA ASN A 367 26.99 -28.92 -9.73
C ASN A 367 25.59 -28.64 -10.31
N ASP A 368 24.56 -28.50 -9.46
CA ASP A 368 23.18 -28.20 -9.84
C ASP A 368 22.92 -26.69 -9.63
N TRP A 369 23.10 -25.93 -10.68
CA TRP A 369 22.86 -24.49 -10.73
C TRP A 369 21.45 -24.09 -10.23
N MET A 370 20.46 -24.99 -10.28
CA MET A 370 19.11 -24.72 -9.81
C MET A 370 19.07 -24.63 -8.29
N VAL A 371 19.83 -25.44 -7.58
CA VAL A 371 19.93 -25.44 -6.11
C VAL A 371 20.67 -24.19 -5.65
N ASP A 372 21.84 -23.90 -6.26
CA ASP A 372 22.64 -22.73 -5.93
C ASP A 372 21.85 -21.44 -6.14
N ASP A 373 21.05 -21.39 -7.22
CA ASP A 373 20.19 -20.27 -7.54
C ASP A 373 19.04 -20.10 -6.56
N LEU A 374 18.41 -21.19 -6.11
CA LEU A 374 17.36 -21.15 -5.07
C LEU A 374 17.91 -20.67 -3.72
N LEU A 375 19.12 -21.10 -3.36
CA LEU A 375 19.79 -20.63 -2.14
C LEU A 375 20.05 -19.13 -2.20
N LEU A 376 20.62 -18.63 -3.31
CA LEU A 376 20.85 -17.19 -3.52
C LEU A 376 19.54 -16.40 -3.41
N GLN A 377 18.44 -16.92 -3.95
CA GLN A 377 17.15 -16.26 -3.88
C GLN A 377 16.52 -16.26 -2.48
N LEU A 378 16.82 -17.25 -1.65
CA LEU A 378 16.41 -17.25 -0.23
C LEU A 378 17.13 -16.15 0.54
N PHE A 379 18.40 -15.88 0.22
CA PHE A 379 19.16 -14.76 0.78
C PHE A 379 18.57 -13.41 0.38
N ASP A 380 18.26 -13.18 -0.89
CA ASP A 380 17.75 -11.91 -1.38
C ASP A 380 16.38 -11.50 -0.80
N GLN A 381 15.64 -12.46 -0.21
CA GLN A 381 14.27 -12.24 0.27
C GLN A 381 14.16 -12.06 1.78
N LYS A 382 15.24 -12.21 2.51
CA LYS A 382 15.25 -12.15 3.97
C LYS A 382 15.77 -10.82 4.49
N SER A 383 15.38 -10.48 5.71
CA SER A 383 15.97 -9.35 6.41
C SER A 383 17.46 -9.60 6.64
N GLU A 384 18.27 -8.55 6.65
CA GLU A 384 19.71 -8.64 6.94
C GLU A 384 19.96 -9.38 8.25
N GLU A 385 19.12 -9.18 9.27
CA GLU A 385 19.21 -9.83 10.58
C GLU A 385 19.07 -11.36 10.51
N VAL A 386 18.16 -11.88 9.67
CA VAL A 386 17.98 -13.33 9.48
C VAL A 386 19.17 -13.93 8.75
N ILE A 387 19.71 -13.21 7.77
CA ILE A 387 20.89 -13.63 7.00
C ILE A 387 22.12 -13.63 7.88
N ASP A 388 22.38 -12.57 8.62
CA ASP A 388 23.53 -12.47 9.53
C ASP A 388 23.50 -13.58 10.57
N ARG A 389 22.33 -13.84 11.16
CA ARG A 389 22.16 -14.94 12.11
C ARG A 389 22.42 -16.31 11.48
N ALA A 390 21.96 -16.55 10.25
CA ALA A 390 22.19 -17.80 9.53
C ALA A 390 23.68 -18.01 9.20
N LEU A 391 24.38 -16.96 8.81
CA LEU A 391 25.81 -17.00 8.51
C LEU A 391 26.64 -17.25 9.78
N ASP A 392 26.29 -16.62 10.90
CA ASP A 392 26.91 -16.85 12.20
C ASP A 392 26.72 -18.32 12.65
N GLN A 393 25.51 -18.86 12.50
CA GLN A 393 25.20 -20.25 12.81
C GLN A 393 25.97 -21.26 11.93
N ALA A 394 26.15 -20.91 10.64
CA ALA A 394 26.95 -21.72 9.72
C ALA A 394 28.48 -21.64 9.97
N GLY A 395 28.92 -20.79 10.91
CA GLY A 395 30.34 -20.57 11.20
C GLY A 395 31.12 -19.88 10.08
N LEU A 396 30.43 -19.15 9.19
CA LEU A 396 31.04 -18.41 8.11
C LEU A 396 31.38 -16.99 8.56
N PRO A 397 32.66 -16.56 8.48
CA PRO A 397 33.06 -15.21 8.83
C PRO A 397 32.59 -14.22 7.75
N PHE A 398 31.41 -13.67 7.89
CA PHE A 398 30.95 -12.57 7.06
C PHE A 398 31.09 -11.25 7.83
N SER A 399 32.10 -10.46 7.47
CA SER A 399 32.14 -9.05 7.85
C SER A 399 31.31 -8.28 6.84
N PRO A 400 30.16 -7.70 7.21
CA PRO A 400 29.48 -6.79 6.32
C PRO A 400 30.46 -5.63 6.00
N VAL A 401 30.71 -5.40 4.72
CA VAL A 401 31.38 -4.18 4.29
C VAL A 401 30.48 -3.03 4.72
N ARG A 402 30.78 -2.44 5.88
CA ARG A 402 30.21 -1.15 6.31
C ARG A 402 30.61 -0.16 5.23
N THR A 403 29.69 0.15 4.34
CA THR A 403 29.76 1.33 3.50
C THR A 403 29.83 2.52 4.46
N MET A 404 31.02 3.07 4.62
CA MET A 404 31.23 4.36 5.28
C MET A 404 30.38 5.40 4.52
N GLN A 405 29.46 6.00 5.25
CA GLN A 405 28.81 7.25 4.86
C GLN A 405 29.82 8.40 4.88
#